data_42da6b2c90a407812705bf35addf0896
#
_entry.id   42da6b2c90a407812705bf35addf0896
#
_cell.length_a   1.000
_cell.length_b   1.000
_cell.length_c   1.000
_cell.angle_alpha   90.00
_cell.angle_beta   90.00
_cell.angle_gamma   90.00
#
_symmetry.space_group_name_H-M   'P 1'
#
loop_
_entity.id
_entity.type
_entity.pdbx_description
1 polymer ?
#
loop_
_entity_poly.entity_id
_entity_poly.type
_entity_poly.pdbx_seq_one_letter_code
_entity_poly.pdbx_strand_id
1 'polypeptide(L)' 'MKVFILCFLSGNELDDIRVCIDFETAMKFLERYKKSHQVLEYNVTEGITDESPVFSYWYKDDVLVKHVF' A
#
# COMPACT_ATOMS: atom_id res chain seq x y z
N MET A 1 10.86 7.27 -9.02
CA MET A 1 9.44 6.96 -9.24
C MET A 1 8.94 6.06 -8.12
N LYS A 2 7.70 6.21 -7.72
CA LYS A 2 7.09 5.39 -6.67
C LYS A 2 5.83 4.73 -7.18
N VAL A 3 5.55 3.53 -6.67
CA VAL A 3 4.27 2.86 -6.87
C VAL A 3 3.67 2.48 -5.53
N PHE A 4 2.36 2.37 -5.50
CA PHE A 4 1.59 2.08 -4.29
C PHE A 4 0.74 0.85 -4.56
N ILE A 5 0.91 -0.16 -3.73
CA ILE A 5 0.21 -1.44 -3.90
C ILE A 5 -0.83 -1.58 -2.80
N LEU A 6 -2.10 -1.61 -3.21
CA LEU A 6 -3.21 -1.91 -2.32
C LEU A 6 -3.38 -3.42 -2.25
N CYS A 7 -3.36 -3.98 -1.06
CA CYS A 7 -3.51 -5.41 -0.85
C CYS A 7 -4.11 -5.70 0.52
N PHE A 8 -4.49 -6.96 0.76
CA PHE A 8 -5.02 -7.36 2.06
C PHE A 8 -3.98 -7.23 3.17
N LEU A 9 -4.44 -6.86 4.37
CA LEU A 9 -3.60 -6.80 5.57
C LEU A 9 -3.02 -8.16 5.95
N SER A 10 -3.74 -9.23 5.68
CA SER A 10 -3.32 -10.58 6.02
C SER A 10 -2.06 -11.06 5.29
N GLY A 11 -1.66 -10.35 4.25
CA GLY A 11 -0.34 -10.47 3.65
C GLY A 11 -0.04 -11.71 2.82
N ASN A 12 -0.82 -12.76 2.94
CA ASN A 12 -0.54 -14.03 2.26
C ASN A 12 -1.41 -14.30 1.03
N GLU A 13 -2.36 -13.45 0.76
CA GLU A 13 -3.24 -13.62 -0.39
C GLU A 13 -2.87 -12.65 -1.48
N LEU A 14 -2.68 -13.20 -2.68
CA LEU A 14 -2.42 -12.40 -3.87
C LEU A 14 -3.69 -11.88 -4.51
N ASP A 15 -4.85 -12.16 -3.89
CA ASP A 15 -6.12 -11.67 -4.38
C ASP A 15 -6.27 -10.18 -4.08
N ASP A 16 -7.01 -9.50 -4.95
CA ASP A 16 -7.35 -8.09 -4.81
C ASP A 16 -6.14 -7.15 -4.68
N ILE A 17 -5.09 -7.46 -5.42
CA ILE A 17 -3.94 -6.56 -5.52
C ILE A 17 -4.21 -5.51 -6.58
N ARG A 18 -4.02 -4.24 -6.23
CA ARG A 18 -4.15 -3.12 -7.15
C ARG A 18 -2.93 -2.23 -7.06
N VAL A 19 -2.47 -1.76 -8.19
CA VAL A 19 -1.29 -0.91 -8.27
C VAL A 19 -1.72 0.50 -8.64
N CYS A 20 -1.28 1.48 -7.86
CA CYS A 20 -1.51 2.90 -8.12
C CYS A 20 -0.17 3.61 -8.29
N ILE A 21 -0.13 4.62 -9.13
CA ILE A 21 1.06 5.45 -9.30
C ILE A 21 0.96 6.78 -8.57
N ASP A 22 -0.15 7.00 -7.90
CA ASP A 22 -0.45 8.26 -7.23
C ASP A 22 -0.84 7.99 -5.77
N PHE A 23 -0.19 8.69 -4.86
CA PHE A 23 -0.42 8.54 -3.42
C PHE A 23 -1.87 8.87 -3.02
N GLU A 24 -2.41 9.97 -3.54
CA GLU A 24 -3.77 10.38 -3.19
C GLU A 24 -4.80 9.34 -3.60
N THR A 25 -4.64 8.77 -4.79
CA THR A 25 -5.54 7.72 -5.29
C THR A 25 -5.46 6.48 -4.40
N ALA A 26 -4.24 6.08 -4.03
CA ALA A 26 -4.03 4.93 -3.15
C ALA A 26 -4.70 5.15 -1.79
N MET A 27 -4.58 6.35 -1.22
CA MET A 27 -5.19 6.67 0.07
C MET A 27 -6.72 6.69 0.01
N LYS A 28 -7.30 7.16 -1.10
CA LYS A 28 -8.76 7.11 -1.28
C LYS A 28 -9.29 5.69 -1.32
N PHE A 29 -8.60 4.79 -2.00
CA PHE A 29 -8.98 3.38 -2.01
C PHE A 29 -8.79 2.75 -0.63
N LEU A 30 -7.69 3.06 0.04
CA LEU A 30 -7.45 2.53 1.38
C LEU A 30 -8.56 2.95 2.35
N GLU A 31 -9.03 4.18 2.26
CA GLU A 31 -10.11 4.67 3.11
C GLU A 31 -11.40 3.86 2.92
N ARG A 32 -11.69 3.41 1.69
CA ARG A 32 -12.85 2.54 1.42
C ARG A 32 -12.71 1.17 2.06
N TYR A 33 -11.50 0.65 2.13
CA TYR A 33 -11.22 -0.72 2.56
C TYR A 33 -10.39 -0.75 3.84
N LYS A 34 -10.57 0.25 4.69
CA LYS A 34 -9.70 0.46 5.85
C LYS A 34 -9.69 -0.68 6.87
N LYS A 35 -10.70 -1.55 6.87
CA LYS A 35 -10.75 -2.69 7.80
C LYS A 35 -10.02 -3.92 7.29
N SER A 36 -9.70 -3.97 6.01
CA SER A 36 -9.18 -5.18 5.38
C SER A 36 -7.91 -4.99 4.59
N HIS A 37 -7.56 -3.77 4.22
CA HIS A 37 -6.47 -3.51 3.27
C HIS A 37 -5.36 -2.64 3.85
N GLN A 38 -4.21 -2.70 3.19
CA GLN A 38 -3.08 -1.83 3.42
C GLN A 38 -2.55 -1.33 2.09
N VAL A 39 -1.75 -0.28 2.14
CA VAL A 39 -1.01 0.23 0.98
C VAL A 39 0.47 0.08 1.27
N LEU A 40 1.20 -0.52 0.32
CA LEU A 40 2.65 -0.62 0.37
C LEU A 40 3.25 0.35 -0.64
N GLU A 41 4.13 1.21 -0.19
CA GLU A 41 4.81 2.16 -1.05
C GLU A 41 6.19 1.63 -1.43
N TYR A 42 6.46 1.48 -2.72
CA TYR A 42 7.74 1.01 -3.24
C TYR A 42 8.42 2.07 -4.08
N ASN A 43 9.74 2.15 -3.97
CA ASN A 43 10.54 2.85 -4.97
C ASN A 43 10.69 1.98 -6.21
N VAL A 44 10.74 2.63 -7.36
CA VAL A 44 11.00 1.97 -8.64
C VAL A 44 12.37 2.41 -9.13
N THR A 45 13.25 1.45 -9.36
CA THR A 45 14.60 1.66 -9.86
C THR A 45 14.78 0.84 -11.12
N GLU A 46 15.19 1.50 -12.19
CA GLU A 46 15.41 0.83 -13.50
C GLU A 46 14.19 0.04 -14.00
N GLY A 47 12.99 0.56 -13.76
CA GLY A 47 11.76 -0.04 -14.26
C GLY A 47 11.19 -1.17 -13.42
N ILE A 48 11.79 -1.46 -12.28
CA ILE A 48 11.30 -2.51 -11.37
C ILE A 48 11.23 -1.97 -9.94
N THR A 49 10.30 -2.50 -9.15
CA THR A 49 10.23 -2.16 -7.73
C THR A 49 11.43 -2.72 -6.97
N ASP A 50 11.89 -1.97 -5.96
CA ASP A 50 12.87 -2.49 -5.02
C ASP A 50 12.30 -3.72 -4.29
N GLU A 51 13.16 -4.53 -3.71
CA GLU A 51 12.75 -5.78 -3.07
C GLU A 51 11.83 -5.58 -1.86
N SER A 52 11.97 -4.44 -1.20
CA SER A 52 11.18 -4.14 -0.01
C SER A 52 10.46 -2.81 -0.15
N PRO A 53 9.27 -2.67 0.45
CA PRO A 53 8.60 -1.37 0.47
C PRO A 53 9.36 -0.39 1.36
N VAL A 54 9.16 0.91 1.09
CA VAL A 54 9.70 1.99 1.92
C VAL A 54 8.79 2.27 3.10
N PHE A 55 7.49 2.27 2.86
CA PHE A 55 6.45 2.51 3.85
C PHE A 55 5.30 1.56 3.64
N SER A 56 4.54 1.34 4.72
CA SER A 56 3.21 0.76 4.62
C SER A 56 2.21 1.65 5.36
N TYR A 57 0.96 1.61 4.91
CA TYR A 57 -0.13 2.41 5.46
C TYR A 57 -1.33 1.51 5.68
N TRP A 58 -1.94 1.62 6.86
CA TRP A 58 -3.20 0.93 7.15
C TRP A 58 -3.97 1.71 8.20
N TYR A 59 -5.22 1.35 8.40
CA TYR A 59 -6.04 1.95 9.43
C TYR A 59 -6.15 1.01 10.62
N LYS A 60 -5.97 1.55 11.81
CA LYS A 60 -6.23 0.87 13.07
C LYS A 60 -7.15 1.76 13.90
N ASP A 61 -8.34 1.23 14.25
CA ASP A 61 -9.33 1.99 15.00
C ASP A 61 -9.64 3.36 14.37
N ASP A 62 -9.84 3.37 13.07
CA ASP A 62 -10.10 4.57 12.25
C ASP A 62 -8.96 5.59 12.22
N VAL A 63 -7.78 5.23 12.68
CA VAL A 63 -6.58 6.09 12.63
C VAL A 63 -5.61 5.53 11.59
N LEU A 64 -5.16 6.40 10.69
CA LEU A 64 -4.15 6.03 9.70
C LEU A 64 -2.80 5.82 10.38
N VAL A 65 -2.23 4.64 10.18
CA VAL A 65 -0.90 4.28 10.68
C VAL A 65 0.06 4.21 9.51
N LYS A 66 1.24 4.80 9.69
CA LYS A 66 2.34 4.71 8.73
C LYS A 66 3.49 3.96 9.38
N HIS A 67 3.91 2.88 8.74
CA HIS A 67 5.07 2.11 9.16
C HIS A 67 6.25 2.38 8.24
N VAL A 68 7.40 2.62 8.80
CA VAL A 68 8.65 2.84 8.07
C VAL A 68 9.47 1.56 8.12
N PHE A 69 9.79 1.02 6.96
CA PHE A 69 10.61 -0.19 6.87
C PHE A 69 12.09 0.11 7.03
#